data_e8f1bdd4acf2d69e4dfc01d13d9b112d
#
_entry.id   e8f1bdd4acf2d69e4dfc01d13d9b112d
#
_cell.length_a   1.000
_cell.length_b   1.000
_cell.length_c   1.000
_cell.angle_alpha   90.00
_cell.angle_beta   90.00
_cell.angle_gamma   90.00
#
_symmetry.space_group_name_H-M   'P 1'
#
loop_
_entity.id
_entity.type
_entity.pdbx_description
1 polymer ?
#
loop_
_entity_poly.entity_id
_entity_poly.type
_entity_poly.pdbx_seq_one_letter_code
_entity_poly.pdbx_strand_id
1 'polypeptide(L)'
;MDSGLDGKAVSVEVGPAVVVDDHTVVRLVMSNPGDGYYYVSSTFGTMGSPLSLLDITMFSLGKGFVFPQLSVAGSDFLTEVRKDRPLELFPVFASLGDGINAVEVLLPHLGMVVGVLVVDEAHAGFSVADVLAKTELVKKSPGPFRLQSHTLSADGASDTKQDEKSTTVTVAGDVTFATDSDQLSAQADSVLATVVEQIKKYPSGGDLTITGHTDDVADDAHNQDLSERRAKAVSERLKKLTDLSAWKESVSGKGESSPRVPNDTDEHRQANRRVEITLTPSKSAESSAPPSASAGPSSTAMPKAAGPVGKGPEGVDVIVDGKRLHMSMERMFRIGRYLTGSVELRSQQQMELQMASFALPSTMQTLADWVMGGVYSLTLLSGDTRYMEADFESADRGRLPAAMTALNGSVHPGEPLRLPVVWPDIGGDSAVIDIPGGEARGPGRVVARLTDIPIINA
;
A
#
# COMPACT_ATOMS: atom_id res chain seq x y z
N MET A 1 -22.65 2.02 -7.21
CA MET A 1 -21.84 3.01 -6.42
C MET A 1 -22.19 4.38 -6.93
N ASP A 2 -22.71 5.26 -6.05
CA ASP A 2 -23.07 6.63 -6.40
C ASP A 2 -22.06 7.60 -5.78
N SER A 3 -21.64 8.59 -6.55
CA SER A 3 -20.65 9.59 -6.14
C SER A 3 -20.85 10.92 -6.87
N GLY A 4 -20.09 11.93 -6.48
CA GLY A 4 -19.88 13.16 -7.25
C GLY A 4 -18.44 13.18 -7.75
N LEU A 5 -18.26 13.71 -8.94
CA LEU A 5 -16.95 13.95 -9.54
C LEU A 5 -17.00 15.22 -10.39
N ASP A 6 -16.12 16.18 -10.09
CA ASP A 6 -16.05 17.48 -10.79
C ASP A 6 -17.40 18.20 -10.93
N GLY A 7 -18.22 18.20 -9.88
CA GLY A 7 -19.54 18.81 -9.88
C GLY A 7 -20.61 18.02 -10.63
N LYS A 8 -20.35 16.74 -10.96
CA LYS A 8 -21.27 15.87 -11.69
C LYS A 8 -21.64 14.64 -10.87
N ALA A 9 -22.90 14.25 -10.90
CA ALA A 9 -23.34 13.00 -10.31
C ALA A 9 -22.87 11.82 -11.19
N VAL A 10 -22.25 10.85 -10.55
CA VAL A 10 -21.74 9.64 -11.22
C VAL A 10 -22.30 8.42 -10.50
N SER A 11 -22.91 7.49 -11.25
CA SER A 11 -23.31 6.19 -10.77
C SER A 11 -22.61 5.11 -11.59
N VAL A 12 -21.99 4.14 -10.93
CA VAL A 12 -21.33 3.01 -11.56
C VAL A 12 -21.83 1.70 -10.97
N GLU A 13 -22.38 0.83 -11.82
CA GLU A 13 -22.63 -0.56 -11.50
C GLU A 13 -21.40 -1.37 -11.89
N VAL A 14 -20.95 -2.26 -11.00
CA VAL A 14 -19.72 -3.06 -11.20
C VAL A 14 -20.05 -4.53 -11.15
N GLY A 15 -19.64 -5.24 -12.20
CA GLY A 15 -19.79 -6.68 -12.33
C GLY A 15 -20.94 -7.11 -13.22
N PRO A 16 -20.98 -8.39 -13.54
CA PRO A 16 -20.08 -9.44 -13.04
C PRO A 16 -18.68 -9.40 -13.65
N ALA A 17 -17.76 -10.19 -13.07
CA ALA A 17 -16.49 -10.56 -13.65
C ALA A 17 -16.63 -11.91 -14.35
N VAL A 18 -15.97 -12.07 -15.50
CA VAL A 18 -15.99 -13.30 -16.31
C VAL A 18 -14.56 -13.69 -16.66
N VAL A 19 -14.22 -14.96 -16.45
CA VAL A 19 -12.92 -15.52 -16.82
C VAL A 19 -13.07 -16.38 -18.07
N VAL A 20 -12.29 -16.06 -19.10
CA VAL A 20 -12.17 -16.90 -20.32
C VAL A 20 -10.70 -16.94 -20.72
N ASP A 21 -10.15 -18.12 -20.85
CA ASP A 21 -8.75 -18.37 -21.17
C ASP A 21 -7.78 -17.53 -20.30
N ASP A 22 -6.96 -16.71 -20.92
CA ASP A 22 -5.94 -15.91 -20.24
C ASP A 22 -6.44 -14.54 -19.72
N HIS A 23 -7.75 -14.29 -19.78
CA HIS A 23 -8.31 -12.98 -19.48
C HIS A 23 -9.48 -13.04 -18.50
N THR A 24 -9.59 -11.98 -17.72
CA THR A 24 -10.78 -11.65 -16.91
C THR A 24 -11.35 -10.34 -17.42
N VAL A 25 -12.64 -10.29 -17.66
CA VAL A 25 -13.36 -9.08 -18.07
C VAL A 25 -14.38 -8.72 -16.98
N VAL A 26 -14.40 -7.47 -16.58
CA VAL A 26 -15.40 -6.94 -15.64
C VAL A 26 -16.32 -5.99 -16.40
N ARG A 27 -17.64 -6.16 -16.23
CA ARG A 27 -18.62 -5.22 -16.81
C ARG A 27 -18.80 -4.03 -15.89
N LEU A 28 -18.73 -2.81 -16.42
CA LEU A 28 -19.08 -1.58 -15.74
C LEU A 28 -20.21 -0.89 -16.50
N VAL A 29 -21.23 -0.41 -15.78
CA VAL A 29 -22.28 0.43 -16.37
C VAL A 29 -22.23 1.79 -15.70
N MET A 30 -21.83 2.80 -16.46
CA MET A 30 -21.71 4.18 -16.00
C MET A 30 -22.96 4.97 -16.40
N SER A 31 -23.52 5.71 -15.47
CA SER A 31 -24.66 6.59 -15.72
C SER A 31 -24.50 7.92 -14.99
N ASN A 32 -25.15 8.95 -15.51
CA ASN A 32 -25.25 10.25 -14.85
C ASN A 32 -26.69 10.41 -14.31
N PRO A 33 -26.93 10.27 -12.99
CA PRO A 33 -28.27 10.47 -12.44
C PRO A 33 -28.70 11.94 -12.39
N GLY A 34 -27.75 12.87 -12.51
CA GLY A 34 -27.98 14.31 -12.54
C GLY A 34 -28.18 14.89 -13.94
N ASP A 35 -28.18 16.21 -14.02
CA ASP A 35 -28.26 16.94 -15.28
C ASP A 35 -26.88 17.11 -15.94
N GLY A 36 -26.86 17.24 -17.26
CA GLY A 36 -25.64 17.42 -18.05
C GLY A 36 -24.95 16.12 -18.43
N TYR A 37 -23.62 16.17 -18.53
CA TYR A 37 -22.79 15.04 -18.90
C TYR A 37 -21.40 15.11 -18.25
N TYR A 38 -20.69 14.01 -18.21
CA TYR A 38 -19.26 13.94 -17.90
C TYR A 38 -18.55 13.02 -18.90
N TYR A 39 -17.24 13.16 -18.98
CA TYR A 39 -16.41 12.27 -19.79
C TYR A 39 -15.82 11.14 -18.94
N VAL A 40 -15.67 9.96 -19.51
CA VAL A 40 -15.00 8.82 -18.85
C VAL A 40 -13.58 9.21 -18.41
N SER A 41 -12.88 9.99 -19.23
CA SER A 41 -11.53 10.50 -18.93
C SER A 41 -11.44 11.32 -17.64
N SER A 42 -12.46 12.10 -17.30
CA SER A 42 -12.48 12.87 -16.05
C SER A 42 -12.76 11.98 -14.83
N THR A 43 -13.34 10.79 -15.05
CA THR A 43 -13.66 9.85 -13.97
C THR A 43 -12.48 8.95 -13.62
N PHE A 44 -11.79 8.43 -14.62
CA PHE A 44 -10.74 7.41 -14.45
C PHE A 44 -9.35 7.86 -14.94
N GLY A 45 -9.26 9.00 -15.60
CA GLY A 45 -8.00 9.52 -16.09
C GLY A 45 -7.13 10.08 -14.96
N THR A 46 -5.85 9.70 -14.93
CA THR A 46 -4.85 10.31 -14.06
C THR A 46 -3.95 11.23 -14.88
N MET A 47 -3.62 12.42 -14.34
CA MET A 47 -2.67 13.33 -15.01
C MET A 47 -1.30 12.68 -15.08
N GLY A 48 -0.78 12.48 -16.29
CA GLY A 48 0.53 11.85 -16.54
C GLY A 48 0.48 10.38 -16.92
N SER A 49 -0.68 9.72 -16.81
CA SER A 49 -0.88 8.44 -17.47
C SER A 49 -0.99 8.67 -19.00
N PRO A 50 -0.36 7.83 -19.84
CA PRO A 50 -0.72 7.83 -21.25
C PRO A 50 -2.25 7.76 -21.34
N LEU A 51 -2.87 8.54 -22.20
CA LEU A 51 -4.33 8.63 -22.42
C LEU A 51 -5.03 7.27 -22.68
N SER A 52 -4.34 6.19 -22.47
CA SER A 52 -4.65 4.83 -22.85
C SER A 52 -5.01 3.88 -21.71
N LEU A 53 -4.87 4.28 -20.42
CA LEU A 53 -5.18 3.42 -19.30
C LEU A 53 -6.14 4.13 -18.35
N LEU A 54 -7.21 3.44 -17.95
CA LEU A 54 -8.20 3.99 -17.01
C LEU A 54 -7.82 3.80 -15.55
N ASP A 55 -6.64 3.21 -15.27
CA ASP A 55 -6.12 2.89 -13.92
C ASP A 55 -7.10 2.10 -13.01
N ILE A 56 -8.09 1.42 -13.62
CA ILE A 56 -8.96 0.49 -12.89
C ILE A 56 -8.12 -0.70 -12.48
N THR A 57 -8.22 -1.06 -11.22
CA THR A 57 -7.45 -2.18 -10.67
C THR A 57 -8.38 -3.23 -10.08
N MET A 58 -8.15 -4.49 -10.43
CA MET A 58 -8.86 -5.62 -9.85
C MET A 58 -7.96 -6.31 -8.83
N PHE A 59 -8.55 -6.83 -7.75
CA PHE A 59 -7.85 -7.57 -6.72
C PHE A 59 -8.50 -8.92 -6.46
N SER A 60 -7.69 -9.86 -6.04
CA SER A 60 -8.10 -11.03 -5.27
C SER A 60 -7.41 -10.95 -3.91
N LEU A 61 -7.95 -10.13 -3.01
CA LEU A 61 -7.36 -9.89 -1.70
C LEU A 61 -7.29 -11.15 -0.86
N GLY A 62 -8.28 -12.04 -0.99
CA GLY A 62 -8.27 -13.36 -0.35
C GLY A 62 -7.07 -14.23 -0.74
N LYS A 63 -6.51 -14.03 -1.93
CA LYS A 63 -5.31 -14.72 -2.43
C LYS A 63 -4.06 -13.84 -2.43
N GLY A 64 -4.17 -12.55 -2.16
CA GLY A 64 -3.07 -11.59 -2.12
C GLY A 64 -2.53 -11.18 -3.50
N PHE A 65 -3.42 -11.05 -4.47
CA PHE A 65 -3.05 -10.62 -5.82
C PHE A 65 -3.69 -9.31 -6.23
N VAL A 66 -2.96 -8.56 -7.05
CA VAL A 66 -3.41 -7.38 -7.77
C VAL A 66 -3.30 -7.60 -9.27
N PHE A 67 -4.30 -7.13 -9.99
CA PHE A 67 -4.45 -7.25 -11.44
C PHE A 67 -4.64 -5.85 -12.02
N PRO A 68 -3.58 -5.18 -12.49
CA PRO A 68 -3.72 -3.94 -13.22
C PRO A 68 -4.50 -4.15 -14.53
N GLN A 69 -5.20 -3.12 -14.98
CA GLN A 69 -5.93 -3.15 -16.23
C GLN A 69 -5.00 -3.34 -17.43
N LEU A 70 -5.42 -4.21 -18.36
CA LEU A 70 -4.72 -4.50 -19.62
C LEU A 70 -5.28 -3.73 -20.80
N SER A 71 -6.59 -3.44 -20.79
CA SER A 71 -7.25 -2.75 -21.86
C SER A 71 -6.78 -1.30 -21.95
N VAL A 72 -6.47 -0.88 -23.17
CA VAL A 72 -6.18 0.52 -23.47
C VAL A 72 -7.52 1.24 -23.62
N ALA A 73 -7.66 2.42 -23.02
CA ALA A 73 -8.85 3.25 -23.20
C ALA A 73 -8.91 3.74 -24.65
N GLY A 74 -9.69 3.07 -25.46
CA GLY A 74 -9.91 3.44 -26.86
C GLY A 74 -10.73 4.74 -27.02
N SER A 75 -11.55 4.80 -28.05
CA SER A 75 -12.46 5.93 -28.31
C SER A 75 -13.44 6.24 -27.15
N ASP A 76 -13.70 5.25 -26.29
CA ASP A 76 -14.61 5.36 -25.17
C ASP A 76 -14.12 6.34 -24.09
N PHE A 77 -12.82 6.62 -24.04
CA PHE A 77 -12.21 7.58 -23.12
C PHE A 77 -12.78 9.01 -23.23
N LEU A 78 -13.15 9.41 -24.43
CA LEU A 78 -13.79 10.72 -24.70
C LEU A 78 -15.31 10.62 -24.82
N THR A 79 -15.91 9.48 -24.45
CA THR A 79 -17.36 9.32 -24.55
C THR A 79 -18.05 10.08 -23.42
N GLU A 80 -19.10 10.79 -23.79
CA GLU A 80 -20.00 11.48 -22.86
C GLU A 80 -20.95 10.48 -22.22
N VAL A 81 -21.04 10.52 -20.89
CA VAL A 81 -22.04 9.79 -20.11
C VAL A 81 -23.15 10.74 -19.72
N ARG A 82 -24.38 10.42 -20.12
CA ARG A 82 -25.60 11.20 -19.91
C ARG A 82 -26.63 10.39 -19.13
N LYS A 83 -27.65 11.08 -18.60
CA LYS A 83 -28.73 10.45 -17.84
C LYS A 83 -29.51 9.39 -18.64
N ASP A 84 -29.79 9.72 -19.90
CA ASP A 84 -30.54 8.89 -20.84
C ASP A 84 -29.67 7.98 -21.71
N ARG A 85 -28.36 8.05 -21.52
CA ARG A 85 -27.38 7.28 -22.29
C ARG A 85 -26.28 6.72 -21.40
N PRO A 86 -26.57 5.63 -20.63
CA PRO A 86 -25.55 4.93 -19.88
C PRO A 86 -24.49 4.34 -20.81
N LEU A 87 -23.27 4.22 -20.31
CA LEU A 87 -22.14 3.67 -21.05
C LEU A 87 -21.70 2.37 -20.40
N GLU A 88 -21.57 1.32 -21.19
CA GLU A 88 -20.95 0.07 -20.77
C GLU A 88 -19.45 0.10 -21.09
N LEU A 89 -18.63 -0.26 -20.12
CA LEU A 89 -17.19 -0.44 -20.25
C LEU A 89 -16.82 -1.85 -19.81
N PHE A 90 -15.81 -2.39 -20.43
CA PHE A 90 -15.35 -3.76 -20.21
C PHE A 90 -13.82 -3.76 -19.97
N PRO A 91 -13.34 -3.29 -18.81
CA PRO A 91 -11.92 -3.40 -18.49
C PRO A 91 -11.49 -4.87 -18.48
N VAL A 92 -10.34 -5.11 -19.08
CA VAL A 92 -9.73 -6.44 -19.25
C VAL A 92 -8.54 -6.56 -18.32
N PHE A 93 -8.41 -7.69 -17.66
CA PHE A 93 -7.34 -8.05 -16.73
C PHE A 93 -6.75 -9.41 -17.09
N ALA A 94 -5.60 -9.76 -16.49
CA ALA A 94 -5.07 -11.10 -16.55
C ALA A 94 -6.06 -12.11 -15.94
N SER A 95 -5.98 -13.37 -16.35
CA SER A 95 -6.85 -14.44 -15.86
C SER A 95 -6.72 -14.63 -14.35
N LEU A 96 -7.85 -14.79 -13.69
CA LEU A 96 -7.92 -15.22 -12.29
C LEU A 96 -7.50 -16.71 -12.21
N GLY A 97 -6.80 -17.04 -11.15
CA GLY A 97 -6.53 -18.46 -10.84
C GLY A 97 -7.77 -19.19 -10.35
N ASP A 98 -7.67 -20.51 -10.28
CA ASP A 98 -8.75 -21.38 -9.81
C ASP A 98 -9.24 -21.06 -8.39
N GLY A 99 -10.52 -21.24 -8.17
CA GLY A 99 -11.16 -21.11 -6.85
C GLY A 99 -11.34 -19.67 -6.36
N ILE A 100 -11.33 -18.70 -7.28
CA ILE A 100 -11.68 -17.30 -6.99
C ILE A 100 -13.11 -17.07 -7.48
N ASN A 101 -14.04 -16.87 -6.55
CA ASN A 101 -15.46 -16.71 -6.84
C ASN A 101 -15.94 -15.25 -6.73
N ALA A 102 -15.12 -14.39 -6.16
CA ALA A 102 -15.36 -12.96 -6.04
C ALA A 102 -14.03 -12.19 -6.08
N VAL A 103 -14.10 -10.96 -6.53
CA VAL A 103 -12.96 -10.04 -6.63
C VAL A 103 -13.34 -8.66 -6.08
N GLU A 104 -12.35 -7.84 -5.83
CA GLU A 104 -12.51 -6.43 -5.50
C GLU A 104 -12.10 -5.60 -6.72
N VAL A 105 -12.82 -4.52 -6.98
CA VAL A 105 -12.54 -3.61 -8.10
C VAL A 105 -12.39 -2.19 -7.59
N LEU A 106 -11.20 -1.64 -7.79
CA LEU A 106 -10.88 -0.25 -7.49
C LEU A 106 -11.22 0.62 -8.70
N LEU A 107 -12.07 1.61 -8.45
CA LEU A 107 -12.41 2.66 -9.39
C LEU A 107 -11.75 3.96 -8.92
N PRO A 108 -10.79 4.53 -9.66
CA PRO A 108 -10.13 5.77 -9.27
C PRO A 108 -11.14 6.86 -8.92
N HIS A 109 -10.88 7.61 -7.85
CA HIS A 109 -11.72 8.69 -7.30
C HIS A 109 -13.11 8.27 -6.76
N LEU A 110 -13.60 7.09 -7.13
CA LEU A 110 -14.91 6.58 -6.69
C LEU A 110 -14.80 5.63 -5.50
N GLY A 111 -13.73 4.85 -5.40
CA GLY A 111 -13.48 3.96 -4.27
C GLY A 111 -13.33 2.48 -4.66
N MET A 112 -13.49 1.60 -3.68
CA MET A 112 -13.37 0.15 -3.82
C MET A 112 -14.75 -0.51 -3.79
N VAL A 113 -15.03 -1.35 -4.78
CA VAL A 113 -16.20 -2.25 -4.79
C VAL A 113 -15.76 -3.63 -4.36
N VAL A 114 -16.36 -4.14 -3.30
CA VAL A 114 -16.03 -5.42 -2.68
C VAL A 114 -17.05 -6.48 -3.08
N GLY A 115 -16.58 -7.72 -3.31
CA GLY A 115 -17.45 -8.87 -3.54
C GLY A 115 -18.09 -8.90 -4.93
N VAL A 116 -17.40 -8.41 -5.97
CA VAL A 116 -17.82 -8.55 -7.37
C VAL A 116 -17.76 -10.02 -7.74
N LEU A 117 -18.91 -10.60 -8.06
CA LEU A 117 -19.02 -12.04 -8.34
C LEU A 117 -18.31 -12.41 -9.65
N VAL A 118 -17.61 -13.53 -9.63
CA VAL A 118 -17.09 -14.19 -10.82
C VAL A 118 -18.14 -15.20 -11.28
N VAL A 119 -18.59 -15.07 -12.52
CA VAL A 119 -19.63 -15.92 -13.12
C VAL A 119 -19.16 -16.54 -14.42
N ASP A 120 -19.83 -17.59 -14.86
CA ASP A 120 -19.64 -18.16 -16.19
C ASP A 120 -20.13 -17.18 -17.27
N GLU A 121 -19.50 -17.16 -18.43
CA GLU A 121 -19.87 -16.30 -19.57
C GLU A 121 -21.36 -16.40 -19.95
N ALA A 122 -21.93 -17.60 -19.85
CA ALA A 122 -23.35 -17.83 -20.14
C ALA A 122 -24.33 -17.03 -19.24
N HIS A 123 -23.87 -16.58 -18.06
CA HIS A 123 -24.67 -15.82 -17.09
C HIS A 123 -24.27 -14.34 -17.03
N ALA A 124 -23.28 -13.92 -17.80
CA ALA A 124 -22.73 -12.57 -17.74
C ALA A 124 -23.52 -11.52 -18.51
N GLY A 125 -24.25 -11.92 -19.52
CA GLY A 125 -24.99 -11.02 -20.42
C GLY A 125 -24.12 -10.32 -21.46
N PHE A 126 -22.84 -10.71 -21.60
CA PHE A 126 -21.92 -10.24 -22.65
C PHE A 126 -20.97 -11.36 -23.04
N SER A 127 -20.34 -11.24 -24.23
CA SER A 127 -19.33 -12.18 -24.73
C SER A 127 -17.93 -11.61 -24.53
N VAL A 128 -17.06 -12.36 -23.87
CA VAL A 128 -15.64 -11.99 -23.68
C VAL A 128 -14.92 -11.95 -25.02
N ALA A 129 -15.21 -12.89 -25.94
CA ALA A 129 -14.62 -12.88 -27.26
C ALA A 129 -14.96 -11.61 -28.07
N ASP A 130 -16.21 -11.13 -27.99
CA ASP A 130 -16.64 -9.89 -28.63
C ASP A 130 -15.97 -8.65 -28.02
N VAL A 131 -15.73 -8.65 -26.69
CA VAL A 131 -15.00 -7.59 -25.98
C VAL A 131 -13.56 -7.56 -26.46
N LEU A 132 -12.86 -8.71 -26.42
CA LEU A 132 -11.45 -8.81 -26.80
C LEU A 132 -11.20 -8.45 -28.26
N ALA A 133 -12.14 -8.81 -29.16
CA ALA A 133 -12.05 -8.46 -30.58
C ALA A 133 -12.07 -6.93 -30.85
N LYS A 134 -12.61 -6.15 -29.91
CA LYS A 134 -12.76 -4.68 -30.02
C LYS A 134 -11.80 -3.91 -29.13
N THR A 135 -11.03 -4.60 -28.29
CA THR A 135 -10.18 -3.98 -27.26
C THR A 135 -8.72 -4.08 -27.65
N GLU A 136 -8.02 -2.96 -27.61
CA GLU A 136 -6.56 -2.95 -27.68
C GLU A 136 -5.99 -3.27 -26.30
N LEU A 137 -5.05 -4.21 -26.24
CA LEU A 137 -4.39 -4.62 -25.01
C LEU A 137 -2.95 -4.14 -24.96
N VAL A 138 -2.46 -3.82 -23.76
CA VAL A 138 -1.05 -3.51 -23.55
C VAL A 138 -0.17 -4.72 -23.89
N LYS A 139 0.98 -4.47 -24.51
CA LYS A 139 1.88 -5.53 -25.01
C LYS A 139 2.84 -6.09 -23.94
N LYS A 140 2.88 -5.50 -22.75
CA LYS A 140 3.82 -5.88 -21.68
C LYS A 140 3.14 -6.71 -20.60
N SER A 141 3.96 -7.45 -19.85
CA SER A 141 3.48 -8.40 -18.84
C SER A 141 2.46 -7.78 -17.88
N PRO A 142 1.28 -8.34 -17.81
CA PRO A 142 0.12 -7.71 -17.19
C PRO A 142 -0.17 -8.12 -15.74
N GLY A 143 0.72 -8.84 -15.10
CA GLY A 143 0.41 -9.52 -13.83
C GLY A 143 -0.23 -10.90 -14.02
N PRO A 144 -0.88 -11.49 -13.02
CA PRO A 144 -1.09 -10.91 -11.68
C PRO A 144 0.20 -10.67 -10.92
N PHE A 145 0.19 -9.64 -10.06
CA PHE A 145 1.31 -9.37 -9.15
C PHE A 145 0.92 -9.73 -7.73
N ARG A 146 1.90 -10.15 -6.94
CA ARG A 146 1.70 -10.39 -5.51
C ARG A 146 1.74 -9.09 -4.73
N LEU A 147 0.80 -8.94 -3.80
CA LEU A 147 0.81 -7.85 -2.85
C LEU A 147 1.90 -8.09 -1.80
N GLN A 148 2.62 -7.02 -1.50
CA GLN A 148 3.64 -6.94 -0.46
C GLN A 148 3.15 -6.04 0.66
N SER A 149 3.64 -6.25 1.87
CA SER A 149 3.32 -5.42 3.02
C SER A 149 4.56 -4.83 3.65
N HIS A 150 4.43 -3.59 4.12
CA HIS A 150 5.48 -2.86 4.79
C HIS A 150 4.98 -2.31 6.12
N THR A 151 5.80 -2.46 7.15
CA THR A 151 5.57 -1.85 8.45
C THR A 151 6.78 -1.05 8.88
N LEU A 152 6.56 -0.04 9.70
CA LEU A 152 7.58 0.83 10.24
C LEU A 152 7.32 1.02 11.73
N SER A 153 8.34 0.91 12.57
CA SER A 153 8.24 1.35 13.96
C SER A 153 8.02 2.86 14.01
N ALA A 154 7.20 3.33 14.93
CA ALA A 154 6.83 4.75 15.00
C ALA A 154 8.02 5.68 15.29
N ASP A 155 9.08 5.15 15.90
CA ASP A 155 10.34 5.85 16.17
C ASP A 155 11.36 5.76 15.02
N GLY A 156 11.02 5.00 13.94
CA GLY A 156 11.91 4.80 12.80
C GLY A 156 13.09 3.85 13.05
N ALA A 157 13.11 3.15 14.18
CA ALA A 157 14.22 2.26 14.56
C ALA A 157 14.28 0.98 13.71
N SER A 158 13.16 0.54 13.16
CA SER A 158 13.08 -0.63 12.28
C SER A 158 11.94 -0.53 11.27
N ASP A 159 12.13 -1.20 10.15
CA ASP A 159 11.07 -1.46 9.18
C ASP A 159 11.03 -2.95 8.80
N THR A 160 9.87 -3.42 8.36
CA THR A 160 9.70 -4.80 7.91
C THR A 160 9.02 -4.83 6.55
N LYS A 161 9.64 -5.49 5.60
CA LYS A 161 9.05 -5.84 4.31
C LYS A 161 8.70 -7.32 4.33
N GLN A 162 7.48 -7.66 3.93
CA GLN A 162 7.04 -9.04 3.80
C GLN A 162 6.45 -9.29 2.43
N ASP A 163 6.97 -10.29 1.74
CA ASP A 163 6.44 -10.85 0.51
C ASP A 163 6.02 -12.33 0.71
N GLU A 164 5.73 -13.04 -0.38
CA GLU A 164 5.31 -14.45 -0.33
C GLU A 164 6.40 -15.39 0.21
N LYS A 165 7.66 -15.09 -0.06
CA LYS A 165 8.80 -16.00 0.15
C LYS A 165 9.65 -15.60 1.34
N SER A 166 9.64 -14.32 1.70
CA SER A 166 10.57 -13.78 2.67
C SER A 166 9.97 -12.68 3.54
N THR A 167 10.58 -12.52 4.69
CA THR A 167 10.37 -11.37 5.57
C THR A 167 11.72 -10.74 5.84
N THR A 168 11.90 -9.49 5.44
CA THR A 168 13.12 -8.71 5.73
C THR A 168 12.81 -7.68 6.79
N VAL A 169 13.50 -7.76 7.93
CA VAL A 169 13.50 -6.73 8.96
C VAL A 169 14.76 -5.90 8.78
N THR A 170 14.61 -4.61 8.58
CA THR A 170 15.71 -3.66 8.54
C THR A 170 15.79 -2.96 9.89
N VAL A 171 16.98 -2.92 10.51
CA VAL A 171 17.22 -2.20 11.74
C VAL A 171 18.16 -1.01 11.47
N ALA A 172 17.76 0.17 11.94
CA ALA A 172 18.53 1.40 11.75
C ALA A 172 19.87 1.32 12.49
N GLY A 173 20.97 1.57 11.80
CA GLY A 173 22.31 1.49 12.35
C GLY A 173 22.52 2.44 13.54
N ASP A 174 22.06 3.67 13.42
CA ASP A 174 22.25 4.72 14.43
C ASP A 174 21.45 4.45 15.74
N VAL A 175 20.40 3.62 15.67
CA VAL A 175 19.67 3.16 16.86
C VAL A 175 20.32 1.91 17.45
N THR A 176 20.80 1.03 16.58
CA THR A 176 21.32 -0.30 16.97
C THR A 176 22.76 -0.24 17.48
N PHE A 177 23.57 0.69 16.99
CA PHE A 177 25.00 0.79 17.32
C PHE A 177 25.40 2.18 17.79
N ALA A 178 26.51 2.26 18.52
CA ALA A 178 27.21 3.52 18.74
C ALA A 178 27.85 4.02 17.43
N THR A 179 28.10 5.32 17.33
CA THR A 179 28.71 5.95 16.14
C THR A 179 30.05 5.27 15.80
N ASP A 180 30.26 4.94 14.54
CA ASP A 180 31.46 4.27 14.01
C ASP A 180 31.90 3.04 14.83
N SER A 181 30.94 2.27 15.31
CA SER A 181 31.15 1.12 16.19
C SER A 181 30.25 -0.05 15.80
N ASP A 182 30.68 -1.24 16.21
CA ASP A 182 29.91 -2.48 16.20
C ASP A 182 29.35 -2.84 17.58
N GLN A 183 29.58 -1.97 18.58
CA GLN A 183 28.98 -2.15 19.90
C GLN A 183 27.49 -1.86 19.86
N LEU A 184 26.70 -2.82 20.33
CA LEU A 184 25.25 -2.68 20.41
C LEU A 184 24.87 -1.61 21.44
N SER A 185 23.95 -0.75 21.06
CA SER A 185 23.37 0.28 21.91
C SER A 185 22.48 -0.32 23.02
N ALA A 186 22.08 0.49 23.98
CA ALA A 186 21.11 0.08 25.00
C ALA A 186 19.71 -0.23 24.42
N GLN A 187 19.38 0.35 23.27
CA GLN A 187 18.11 0.12 22.57
C GLN A 187 18.13 -1.09 21.63
N ALA A 188 19.29 -1.67 21.33
CA ALA A 188 19.43 -2.76 20.37
C ALA A 188 18.50 -3.95 20.64
N ASP A 189 18.31 -4.33 21.91
CA ASP A 189 17.44 -5.46 22.28
C ASP A 189 15.97 -5.18 21.97
N SER A 190 15.51 -3.95 22.19
CA SER A 190 14.14 -3.54 21.84
C SER A 190 13.91 -3.61 20.34
N VAL A 191 14.87 -3.15 19.54
CA VAL A 191 14.78 -3.19 18.09
C VAL A 191 14.83 -4.63 17.57
N LEU A 192 15.76 -5.45 18.11
CA LEU A 192 15.90 -6.86 17.71
C LEU A 192 14.72 -7.74 18.18
N ALA A 193 13.93 -7.29 19.14
CA ALA A 193 12.70 -7.98 19.54
C ALA A 193 11.73 -8.14 18.35
N THR A 194 11.67 -7.17 17.45
CA THR A 194 10.88 -7.26 16.21
C THR A 194 11.33 -8.45 15.35
N VAL A 195 12.64 -8.65 15.23
CA VAL A 195 13.20 -9.80 14.48
C VAL A 195 12.85 -11.12 15.18
N VAL A 196 12.98 -11.18 16.49
CA VAL A 196 12.63 -12.36 17.29
C VAL A 196 11.17 -12.75 17.10
N GLU A 197 10.26 -11.77 17.10
CA GLU A 197 8.84 -12.02 16.85
C GLU A 197 8.58 -12.56 15.43
N GLN A 198 9.33 -12.10 14.42
CA GLN A 198 9.21 -12.68 13.08
C GLN A 198 9.76 -14.13 13.04
N ILE A 199 10.90 -14.41 13.68
CA ILE A 199 11.48 -15.76 13.77
C ILE A 199 10.49 -16.76 14.39
N LYS A 200 9.80 -16.37 15.47
CA LYS A 200 8.81 -17.21 16.15
C LYS A 200 7.61 -17.62 15.28
N LYS A 201 7.29 -16.84 14.25
CA LYS A 201 6.21 -17.17 13.30
C LYS A 201 6.54 -18.38 12.42
N TYR A 202 7.82 -18.74 12.31
CA TYR A 202 8.30 -19.78 11.42
C TYR A 202 9.09 -20.86 12.21
N PRO A 203 8.40 -21.67 13.02
CA PRO A 203 9.06 -22.67 13.87
C PRO A 203 9.81 -23.76 13.09
N SER A 204 9.48 -23.97 11.81
CA SER A 204 10.19 -24.91 10.93
C SER A 204 11.53 -24.36 10.42
N GLY A 205 11.86 -23.10 10.70
CA GLY A 205 13.09 -22.47 10.26
C GLY A 205 13.18 -22.26 8.75
N GLY A 206 14.39 -22.11 8.26
CA GLY A 206 14.71 -21.83 6.86
C GLY A 206 16.10 -21.21 6.72
N ASP A 207 16.28 -20.33 5.72
CA ASP A 207 17.49 -19.53 5.58
C ASP A 207 17.34 -18.19 6.30
N LEU A 208 18.35 -17.80 7.09
CA LEU A 208 18.46 -16.53 7.80
C LEU A 208 19.69 -15.79 7.27
N THR A 209 19.48 -14.69 6.57
CA THR A 209 20.57 -13.85 6.04
C THR A 209 20.63 -12.56 6.81
N ILE A 210 21.83 -12.21 7.31
CA ILE A 210 22.08 -10.95 8.04
C ILE A 210 23.14 -10.17 7.27
N THR A 211 22.77 -8.98 6.79
CA THR A 211 23.64 -8.16 5.94
C THR A 211 23.78 -6.76 6.51
N GLY A 212 25.03 -6.36 6.80
CA GLY A 212 25.34 -5.00 7.24
C GLY A 212 25.63 -4.07 6.07
N HIS A 213 25.26 -2.79 6.22
CA HIS A 213 25.50 -1.71 5.25
C HIS A 213 26.00 -0.46 5.95
N THR A 214 26.74 0.38 5.21
CA THR A 214 27.18 1.71 5.64
C THR A 214 26.71 2.79 4.65
N ASP A 215 26.93 4.04 5.00
CA ASP A 215 26.96 5.15 4.05
C ASP A 215 28.32 5.24 3.34
N ASP A 216 28.56 6.31 2.59
CA ASP A 216 29.74 6.59 1.76
C ASP A 216 30.78 7.52 2.42
N VAL A 217 30.73 7.71 3.75
CA VAL A 217 31.57 8.74 4.41
C VAL A 217 33.02 8.28 4.61
N ALA A 218 33.25 7.00 4.96
CA ALA A 218 34.59 6.42 5.12
C ALA A 218 35.07 5.75 3.82
N ASP A 219 36.31 5.23 3.82
CA ASP A 219 36.80 4.45 2.69
C ASP A 219 36.16 3.07 2.59
N ASP A 220 36.13 2.51 1.37
CA ASP A 220 35.48 1.24 1.04
C ASP A 220 35.93 0.09 1.96
N ALA A 221 37.23 0.02 2.30
CA ALA A 221 37.78 -1.07 3.12
C ALA A 221 37.31 -0.98 4.56
N HIS A 222 37.27 0.25 5.12
CA HIS A 222 36.72 0.52 6.45
C HIS A 222 35.22 0.20 6.50
N ASN A 223 34.46 0.67 5.49
CA ASN A 223 33.04 0.46 5.39
C ASN A 223 32.68 -1.03 5.24
N GLN A 224 33.48 -1.77 4.46
CA GLN A 224 33.32 -3.23 4.33
C GLN A 224 33.53 -3.94 5.68
N ASP A 225 34.64 -3.67 6.37
CA ASP A 225 34.95 -4.26 7.68
C ASP A 225 33.92 -3.88 8.76
N LEU A 226 33.52 -2.60 8.84
CA LEU A 226 32.52 -2.15 9.80
C LEU A 226 31.16 -2.83 9.58
N SER A 227 30.71 -2.94 8.33
CA SER A 227 29.46 -3.60 7.98
C SER A 227 29.46 -5.09 8.34
N GLU A 228 30.57 -5.79 8.13
CA GLU A 228 30.71 -7.20 8.51
C GLU A 228 30.66 -7.38 10.05
N ARG A 229 31.40 -6.54 10.79
CA ARG A 229 31.38 -6.59 12.26
C ARG A 229 30.01 -6.29 12.83
N ARG A 230 29.25 -5.32 12.29
CA ARG A 230 27.88 -5.01 12.68
C ARG A 230 26.93 -6.17 12.42
N ALA A 231 26.97 -6.78 11.24
CA ALA A 231 26.16 -7.94 10.93
C ALA A 231 26.45 -9.12 11.89
N LYS A 232 27.73 -9.36 12.22
CA LYS A 232 28.14 -10.38 13.18
C LYS A 232 27.64 -10.07 14.61
N ALA A 233 27.73 -8.82 15.06
CA ALA A 233 27.23 -8.42 16.37
C ALA A 233 25.71 -8.65 16.51
N VAL A 234 24.94 -8.34 15.46
CA VAL A 234 23.50 -8.65 15.40
C VAL A 234 23.25 -10.15 15.48
N SER A 235 23.95 -10.95 14.66
CA SER A 235 23.85 -12.41 14.68
C SER A 235 24.10 -12.99 16.08
N GLU A 236 25.20 -12.61 16.70
CA GLU A 236 25.58 -13.08 18.05
C GLU A 236 24.56 -12.67 19.12
N ARG A 237 23.92 -11.48 18.93
CA ARG A 237 22.88 -11.05 19.85
C ARG A 237 21.58 -11.82 19.65
N LEU A 238 21.14 -12.04 18.41
CA LEU A 238 19.95 -12.83 18.09
C LEU A 238 20.03 -14.24 18.66
N LYS A 239 21.20 -14.91 18.58
CA LYS A 239 21.46 -16.23 19.20
C LYS A 239 21.28 -16.25 20.72
N LYS A 240 21.44 -15.10 21.37
CA LYS A 240 21.19 -14.97 22.83
C LYS A 240 19.73 -14.66 23.15
N LEU A 241 18.98 -14.08 22.19
CA LEU A 241 17.59 -13.67 22.38
C LEU A 241 16.59 -14.77 21.98
N THR A 242 16.97 -15.67 21.05
CA THR A 242 16.09 -16.72 20.56
C THR A 242 16.87 -17.92 20.04
N ASP A 243 16.20 -19.08 19.96
CA ASP A 243 16.79 -20.28 19.35
C ASP A 243 16.77 -20.16 17.83
N LEU A 244 17.94 -20.22 17.21
CA LEU A 244 18.15 -20.21 15.77
C LEU A 244 18.52 -21.59 15.19
N SER A 245 18.42 -22.68 15.95
CA SER A 245 18.87 -24.02 15.53
C SER A 245 18.16 -24.55 14.27
N ALA A 246 16.93 -24.10 14.01
CA ALA A 246 16.16 -24.43 12.82
C ALA A 246 16.54 -23.57 11.58
N TRP A 247 17.40 -22.56 11.76
CA TRP A 247 17.75 -21.61 10.70
C TRP A 247 19.17 -21.82 10.21
N LYS A 248 19.34 -21.84 8.88
CA LYS A 248 20.65 -21.80 8.24
C LYS A 248 21.10 -20.36 8.09
N GLU A 249 22.05 -19.97 8.91
CA GLU A 249 22.52 -18.59 8.99
C GLU A 249 23.57 -18.28 7.91
N SER A 250 23.48 -17.07 7.34
CA SER A 250 24.49 -16.43 6.50
C SER A 250 24.69 -14.99 6.96
N VAL A 251 25.94 -14.61 7.25
CA VAL A 251 26.28 -13.26 7.76
C VAL A 251 27.29 -12.61 6.82
N SER A 252 27.05 -11.37 6.40
CA SER A 252 27.92 -10.65 5.48
C SER A 252 27.84 -9.14 5.69
N GLY A 253 28.86 -8.42 5.23
CA GLY A 253 28.84 -6.97 5.04
C GLY A 253 28.83 -6.62 3.56
N LYS A 254 28.27 -5.48 3.22
CA LYS A 254 28.25 -4.90 1.87
C LYS A 254 28.92 -3.52 1.83
N GLY A 255 29.37 -3.01 2.98
CA GLY A 255 29.85 -1.64 3.05
C GLY A 255 28.86 -0.68 2.43
N GLU A 256 29.34 0.22 1.61
CA GLU A 256 28.53 1.20 0.85
C GLU A 256 28.09 0.71 -0.54
N SER A 257 28.51 -0.50 -0.97
CA SER A 257 28.30 -1.00 -2.34
C SER A 257 26.83 -1.28 -2.72
N SER A 258 25.94 -1.29 -1.75
CA SER A 258 24.52 -1.57 -1.94
C SER A 258 23.67 -0.54 -1.17
N PRO A 259 23.68 0.73 -1.57
CA PRO A 259 22.90 1.74 -0.89
C PRO A 259 21.40 1.51 -1.14
N ARG A 260 20.58 1.80 -0.13
CA ARG A 260 19.10 1.77 -0.23
C ARG A 260 18.60 2.97 -1.00
N VAL A 261 19.22 4.12 -0.77
CA VAL A 261 18.94 5.42 -1.41
C VAL A 261 20.27 6.10 -1.78
N PRO A 262 20.29 7.08 -2.70
CA PRO A 262 21.51 7.87 -2.98
C PRO A 262 22.08 8.48 -1.70
N ASN A 263 23.41 8.55 -1.57
CA ASN A 263 24.10 9.15 -0.41
C ASN A 263 24.26 10.68 -0.55
N ASP A 264 23.21 11.39 -0.96
CA ASP A 264 23.24 12.81 -1.29
C ASP A 264 22.77 13.75 -0.15
N THR A 265 22.07 13.19 0.86
CA THR A 265 21.66 13.91 2.09
C THR A 265 22.05 13.15 3.34
N ASP A 266 22.04 13.80 4.50
CA ASP A 266 22.34 13.15 5.79
C ASP A 266 21.26 12.13 6.16
N GLU A 267 19.98 12.41 5.84
CA GLU A 267 18.86 11.49 6.03
C GLU A 267 19.01 10.25 5.13
N HIS A 268 19.44 10.40 3.90
CA HIS A 268 19.71 9.29 3.00
C HIS A 268 20.90 8.45 3.48
N ARG A 269 21.99 9.08 3.94
CA ARG A 269 23.10 8.36 4.58
C ARG A 269 22.64 7.60 5.80
N GLN A 270 21.78 8.21 6.65
CA GLN A 270 21.21 7.54 7.81
C GLN A 270 20.42 6.27 7.41
N ALA A 271 19.63 6.33 6.35
CA ALA A 271 18.88 5.19 5.84
C ALA A 271 19.78 4.07 5.27
N ASN A 272 20.97 4.45 4.76
CA ASN A 272 21.95 3.49 4.26
C ASN A 272 22.72 2.79 5.40
N ARG A 273 22.94 3.45 6.55
CA ARG A 273 23.51 2.81 7.75
C ARG A 273 22.50 1.89 8.42
N ARG A 274 22.47 0.63 8.02
CA ARG A 274 21.46 -0.35 8.42
C ARG A 274 22.02 -1.77 8.51
N VAL A 275 21.26 -2.65 9.17
CA VAL A 275 21.42 -4.10 9.06
C VAL A 275 20.10 -4.69 8.59
N GLU A 276 20.15 -5.48 7.53
CA GLU A 276 19.01 -6.23 7.00
C GLU A 276 19.05 -7.67 7.50
N ILE A 277 17.93 -8.15 8.05
CA ILE A 277 17.76 -9.52 8.52
C ILE A 277 16.62 -10.13 7.71
N THR A 278 16.99 -11.02 6.77
CA THR A 278 16.03 -11.67 5.85
C THR A 278 15.79 -13.10 6.28
N LEU A 279 14.54 -13.42 6.55
CA LEU A 279 14.03 -14.75 6.83
C LEU A 279 13.40 -15.31 5.56
N THR A 280 13.90 -16.45 5.09
CA THR A 280 13.32 -17.22 3.97
C THR A 280 12.89 -18.58 4.53
N PRO A 281 11.63 -18.74 4.95
CA PRO A 281 11.16 -19.98 5.57
C PRO A 281 11.24 -21.17 4.62
N SER A 282 11.64 -22.34 5.13
CA SER A 282 11.76 -23.58 4.36
C SER A 282 10.43 -24.13 3.87
N LYS A 283 9.34 -23.76 4.53
CA LYS A 283 7.96 -23.97 4.09
C LYS A 283 7.31 -22.60 4.05
N SER A 284 6.71 -22.24 2.92
CA SER A 284 5.76 -21.13 2.90
C SER A 284 4.84 -21.34 4.09
N ALA A 285 4.59 -20.30 4.87
CA ALA A 285 3.53 -20.41 5.87
C ALA A 285 2.31 -20.92 5.11
N GLU A 286 1.98 -22.22 5.30
CA GLU A 286 0.67 -22.68 4.86
C GLU A 286 -0.28 -21.64 5.36
N SER A 287 -1.17 -21.17 4.49
CA SER A 287 -2.24 -20.22 4.72
C SER A 287 -3.02 -20.54 6.00
N SER A 288 -2.35 -20.46 7.11
CA SER A 288 -2.92 -20.54 8.43
C SER A 288 -2.84 -19.16 9.00
N ALA A 289 -3.97 -18.49 8.94
CA ALA A 289 -4.34 -17.24 9.55
C ALA A 289 -3.47 -16.04 9.09
N PRO A 290 -4.09 -14.87 8.89
CA PRO A 290 -3.37 -13.62 8.78
C PRO A 290 -2.27 -13.61 9.84
N PRO A 291 -1.17 -12.84 9.69
CA PRO A 291 -0.40 -12.53 10.86
C PRO A 291 -1.45 -12.05 11.85
N SER A 292 -2.00 -13.01 12.57
CA SER A 292 -2.83 -12.68 13.71
C SER A 292 -1.96 -11.69 14.43
N ALA A 293 -2.37 -10.46 14.50
CA ALA A 293 -2.03 -9.62 15.60
C ALA A 293 -2.53 -10.30 16.88
N SER A 294 -2.01 -11.48 17.17
CA SER A 294 -1.85 -12.00 18.50
C SER A 294 -0.51 -11.52 19.09
N ALA A 295 -0.03 -10.37 18.60
CA ALA A 295 0.30 -9.34 19.54
C ALA A 295 -1.07 -8.82 19.99
N GLY A 296 -1.55 -9.29 21.09
CA GLY A 296 -2.40 -8.48 21.95
C GLY A 296 -1.73 -7.09 22.00
N PRO A 297 -2.49 -5.99 22.20
CA PRO A 297 -2.01 -4.64 21.98
C PRO A 297 -0.59 -4.56 22.50
N SER A 298 0.37 -4.33 21.60
CA SER A 298 1.76 -4.09 21.99
C SER A 298 1.64 -3.10 23.12
N SER A 299 2.18 -3.42 24.29
CA SER A 299 2.06 -2.58 25.50
C SER A 299 2.72 -1.21 25.32
N THR A 300 3.31 -0.97 24.15
CA THR A 300 3.85 0.30 23.70
C THR A 300 2.72 1.24 23.32
N ALA A 301 2.68 2.38 23.98
CA ALA A 301 1.66 3.40 23.73
C ALA A 301 1.79 3.94 22.30
N MET A 302 0.66 4.13 21.63
CA MET A 302 0.65 4.80 20.33
C MET A 302 1.38 6.15 20.40
N PRO A 303 2.12 6.55 19.37
CA PRO A 303 2.75 7.86 19.32
C PRO A 303 1.69 8.96 19.43
N LYS A 304 2.08 10.12 19.97
CA LYS A 304 1.20 11.29 20.04
C LYS A 304 0.74 11.66 18.63
N ALA A 305 -0.57 11.90 18.46
CA ALA A 305 -1.10 12.38 17.19
C ALA A 305 -0.47 13.74 16.81
N ALA A 306 -0.08 13.89 15.57
CA ALA A 306 0.51 15.13 15.06
C ALA A 306 -0.55 16.19 14.71
N GLY A 307 -1.79 15.78 14.46
CA GLY A 307 -2.92 16.63 14.11
C GLY A 307 -4.15 16.37 14.96
N PRO A 308 -5.30 16.92 14.56
CA PRO A 308 -6.57 16.68 15.22
C PRO A 308 -6.96 15.20 15.15
N VAL A 309 -7.72 14.77 16.18
CA VAL A 309 -8.17 13.36 16.31
C VAL A 309 -9.68 13.32 16.29
N GLY A 310 -10.25 12.42 15.49
CA GLY A 310 -11.68 12.12 15.45
C GLY A 310 -11.92 10.63 15.36
N LYS A 311 -13.19 10.21 15.49
CA LYS A 311 -13.58 8.83 15.23
C LYS A 311 -13.82 8.64 13.73
N GLY A 312 -13.50 7.44 13.22
CA GLY A 312 -13.58 7.17 11.79
C GLY A 312 -14.94 7.51 11.17
N PRO A 313 -16.06 6.97 11.69
CA PRO A 313 -17.39 7.26 11.13
C PRO A 313 -17.85 8.71 11.27
N GLU A 314 -17.57 9.37 12.41
CA GLU A 314 -17.93 10.77 12.62
C GLU A 314 -16.96 11.73 11.91
N GLY A 315 -15.74 11.27 11.63
CA GLY A 315 -14.70 12.03 10.95
C GLY A 315 -13.97 13.04 11.83
N VAL A 316 -13.10 13.80 11.18
CA VAL A 316 -12.33 14.89 11.79
C VAL A 316 -12.19 16.06 10.79
N ASP A 317 -12.25 17.27 11.32
CA ASP A 317 -12.00 18.48 10.53
C ASP A 317 -10.52 18.86 10.62
N VAL A 318 -9.93 19.09 9.47
CA VAL A 318 -8.57 19.65 9.33
C VAL A 318 -8.61 20.96 8.55
N ILE A 319 -7.69 21.85 8.83
CA ILE A 319 -7.55 23.10 8.07
C ILE A 319 -6.39 22.94 7.08
N VAL A 320 -6.72 23.05 5.81
CA VAL A 320 -5.79 22.95 4.70
C VAL A 320 -5.85 24.25 3.91
N ASP A 321 -4.74 25.01 3.87
CA ASP A 321 -4.68 26.34 3.24
C ASP A 321 -5.83 27.30 3.66
N GLY A 322 -6.16 27.29 4.95
CA GLY A 322 -7.21 28.13 5.52
C GLY A 322 -8.65 27.65 5.23
N LYS A 323 -8.83 26.53 4.53
CA LYS A 323 -10.13 25.93 4.24
C LYS A 323 -10.37 24.69 5.09
N ARG A 324 -11.62 24.43 5.45
CA ARG A 324 -12.02 23.24 6.21
C ARG A 324 -12.14 22.05 5.27
N LEU A 325 -11.43 20.97 5.59
CA LEU A 325 -11.55 19.66 4.99
C LEU A 325 -12.04 18.68 6.07
N HIS A 326 -13.17 18.03 5.83
CA HIS A 326 -13.68 16.95 6.66
C HIS A 326 -13.16 15.62 6.14
N MET A 327 -12.54 14.82 7.00
CA MET A 327 -12.00 13.51 6.67
C MET A 327 -12.72 12.45 7.52
N SER A 328 -13.23 11.40 6.89
CA SER A 328 -13.91 10.29 7.57
C SER A 328 -13.63 8.95 6.90
N MET A 329 -13.90 7.88 7.64
CA MET A 329 -13.94 6.51 7.11
C MET A 329 -14.99 5.72 7.86
N GLU A 330 -16.04 5.31 7.17
CA GLU A 330 -17.19 4.64 7.79
C GLU A 330 -16.82 3.26 8.35
N ARG A 331 -16.10 2.47 7.58
CA ARG A 331 -15.67 1.10 7.94
C ARG A 331 -14.55 0.60 7.04
N MET A 332 -13.92 -0.48 7.47
CA MET A 332 -13.01 -1.30 6.66
C MET A 332 -13.58 -2.70 6.47
N PHE A 333 -13.24 -3.33 5.35
CA PHE A 333 -13.55 -4.71 5.05
C PHE A 333 -12.29 -5.57 5.24
N ARG A 334 -12.42 -6.66 6.01
CA ARG A 334 -11.38 -7.68 6.11
C ARG A 334 -11.60 -8.74 5.06
N ILE A 335 -10.59 -8.94 4.20
CA ILE A 335 -10.60 -9.92 3.12
C ILE A 335 -9.26 -10.65 3.11
N GLY A 336 -9.26 -11.91 3.53
CA GLY A 336 -8.03 -12.67 3.69
C GLY A 336 -7.06 -12.02 4.67
N ARG A 337 -5.90 -11.61 4.19
CA ARG A 337 -4.84 -10.95 4.99
C ARG A 337 -4.81 -9.43 4.84
N TYR A 338 -5.86 -8.85 4.29
CA TYR A 338 -5.89 -7.42 3.97
C TYR A 338 -7.13 -6.74 4.54
N LEU A 339 -6.95 -5.46 4.80
CA LEU A 339 -8.03 -4.52 5.10
C LEU A 339 -8.17 -3.56 3.91
N THR A 340 -9.38 -3.30 3.49
CA THR A 340 -9.65 -2.33 2.42
C THR A 340 -10.84 -1.45 2.75
N GLY A 341 -10.91 -0.31 2.11
CA GLY A 341 -11.98 0.66 2.24
C GLY A 341 -11.62 1.96 1.54
N SER A 342 -12.32 3.03 1.85
CA SER A 342 -12.05 4.35 1.29
C SER A 342 -12.11 5.42 2.36
N VAL A 343 -11.07 6.23 2.46
CA VAL A 343 -11.12 7.48 3.21
C VAL A 343 -11.89 8.48 2.37
N GLU A 344 -12.89 9.12 2.98
CA GLU A 344 -13.73 10.12 2.33
C GLU A 344 -13.31 11.52 2.79
N LEU A 345 -13.09 12.41 1.82
CA LEU A 345 -12.74 13.79 2.01
C LEU A 345 -13.87 14.68 1.50
N ARG A 346 -14.35 15.61 2.32
CA ARG A 346 -15.41 16.55 1.95
C ARG A 346 -15.02 17.98 2.32
N SER A 347 -15.40 18.94 1.49
CA SER A 347 -15.28 20.36 1.78
C SER A 347 -16.53 21.11 1.35
N GLN A 348 -16.83 22.22 2.02
CA GLN A 348 -17.87 23.17 1.58
C GLN A 348 -17.31 24.24 0.63
N GLN A 349 -15.99 24.21 0.40
CA GLN A 349 -15.29 25.12 -0.48
C GLN A 349 -14.47 24.32 -1.47
N GLN A 350 -14.41 24.79 -2.69
CA GLN A 350 -13.49 24.17 -3.66
C GLN A 350 -12.04 24.28 -3.16
N MET A 351 -11.32 23.17 -3.18
CA MET A 351 -9.93 23.12 -2.80
C MET A 351 -9.16 22.11 -3.66
N GLU A 352 -7.91 22.46 -3.94
CA GLU A 352 -6.99 21.57 -4.65
C GLU A 352 -6.22 20.72 -3.63
N LEU A 353 -6.22 19.41 -3.84
CA LEU A 353 -5.39 18.47 -3.12
C LEU A 353 -4.41 17.80 -4.09
N GLN A 354 -3.18 17.69 -3.67
CA GLN A 354 -2.12 17.00 -4.41
C GLN A 354 -1.59 15.83 -3.59
N MET A 355 -0.88 14.91 -4.23
CA MET A 355 -0.20 13.83 -3.50
C MET A 355 0.74 14.38 -2.41
N ALA A 356 1.39 15.53 -2.69
CA ALA A 356 2.22 16.23 -1.71
C ALA A 356 1.45 16.69 -0.46
N SER A 357 0.12 16.83 -0.52
CA SER A 357 -0.72 17.14 0.66
C SER A 357 -0.72 16.00 1.69
N PHE A 358 -0.37 14.80 1.27
CA PHE A 358 -0.26 13.58 2.07
C PHE A 358 1.18 13.10 2.15
N ALA A 359 2.16 14.01 2.25
CA ALA A 359 3.56 13.65 2.33
C ALA A 359 3.90 12.95 3.66
N LEU A 360 4.81 11.99 3.59
CA LEU A 360 5.42 11.37 4.76
C LEU A 360 6.51 12.27 5.35
N PRO A 361 6.81 12.15 6.66
CA PRO A 361 8.03 12.70 7.24
C PRO A 361 9.28 12.25 6.49
N SER A 362 10.31 13.09 6.40
CA SER A 362 11.57 12.75 5.71
C SER A 362 12.18 11.43 6.21
N THR A 363 12.08 11.16 7.51
CA THR A 363 12.53 9.90 8.14
C THR A 363 11.77 8.66 7.63
N MET A 364 10.60 8.83 7.03
CA MET A 364 9.78 7.76 6.46
C MET A 364 9.78 7.77 4.93
N GLN A 365 10.27 8.85 4.30
CA GLN A 365 10.29 9.00 2.83
C GLN A 365 11.16 7.95 2.15
N THR A 366 12.23 7.52 2.79
CA THR A 366 13.11 6.46 2.28
C THR A 366 12.40 5.12 2.03
N LEU A 367 11.22 4.93 2.64
CA LEU A 367 10.35 3.78 2.35
C LEU A 367 9.42 4.04 1.17
N ALA A 368 9.13 5.31 0.89
CA ALA A 368 8.17 5.75 -0.13
C ALA A 368 8.83 6.20 -1.45
N ASP A 369 10.11 6.56 -1.45
CA ASP A 369 10.83 7.09 -2.63
C ASP A 369 10.86 6.14 -3.84
N TRP A 370 10.50 4.88 -3.62
CA TRP A 370 10.44 3.84 -4.65
C TRP A 370 9.07 3.72 -5.31
N VAL A 371 8.07 4.44 -4.82
CA VAL A 371 6.69 4.20 -5.21
C VAL A 371 6.12 5.45 -5.87
N MET A 372 5.94 5.41 -7.17
CA MET A 372 5.31 6.48 -7.94
C MET A 372 3.78 6.37 -7.83
N GLY A 373 3.15 7.36 -7.22
CA GLY A 373 1.69 7.43 -7.04
C GLY A 373 1.22 6.90 -5.67
N GLY A 374 0.02 7.24 -5.22
CA GLY A 374 -0.57 6.78 -3.97
C GLY A 374 -0.54 7.78 -2.81
N VAL A 375 -1.24 7.45 -1.74
CA VAL A 375 -1.44 8.32 -0.56
C VAL A 375 -0.72 7.71 0.65
N TYR A 376 0.60 7.66 0.57
CA TYR A 376 1.45 6.90 1.52
C TYR A 376 1.37 7.31 2.98
N SER A 377 1.00 8.55 3.26
CA SER A 377 0.84 9.00 4.63
C SER A 377 -0.43 8.50 5.29
N LEU A 378 -1.36 7.91 4.53
CA LEU A 378 -2.48 7.17 5.09
C LEU A 378 -1.96 5.85 5.64
N THR A 379 -1.54 5.82 6.90
CA THR A 379 -1.00 4.62 7.54
C THR A 379 -2.00 4.07 8.57
N LEU A 380 -2.08 2.73 8.70
CA LEU A 380 -2.70 2.16 9.88
C LEU A 380 -1.70 2.19 11.04
N LEU A 381 -2.21 2.42 12.24
CA LEU A 381 -1.41 2.44 13.46
C LEU A 381 -1.95 1.41 14.45
N SER A 382 -1.09 0.48 14.88
CA SER A 382 -1.38 -0.48 15.94
C SER A 382 -0.23 -0.49 16.95
N GLY A 383 -0.48 -0.02 18.17
CA GLY A 383 0.58 0.26 19.14
C GLY A 383 1.57 1.29 18.59
N ASP A 384 2.84 0.95 18.56
CA ASP A 384 3.94 1.75 18.00
C ASP A 384 4.31 1.36 16.55
N THR A 385 3.52 0.54 15.90
CA THR A 385 3.79 0.07 14.55
C THR A 385 2.85 0.71 13.54
N ARG A 386 3.44 1.27 12.49
CA ARG A 386 2.74 1.80 11.32
C ARG A 386 2.72 0.75 10.21
N TYR A 387 1.55 0.52 9.67
CA TYR A 387 1.33 -0.34 8.50
C TYR A 387 1.11 0.56 7.30
N MET A 388 2.02 0.44 6.34
CA MET A 388 1.93 1.18 5.09
C MET A 388 0.88 0.54 4.19
N GLU A 389 0.38 1.31 3.23
CA GLU A 389 -0.42 0.77 2.15
C GLU A 389 0.34 -0.38 1.47
N ALA A 390 -0.38 -1.47 1.15
CA ALA A 390 0.19 -2.59 0.41
C ALA A 390 0.65 -2.14 -0.98
N ASP A 391 1.67 -2.77 -1.50
CA ASP A 391 2.25 -2.48 -2.82
C ASP A 391 2.55 -3.76 -3.59
N PHE A 392 3.03 -3.60 -4.81
CA PHE A 392 3.49 -4.70 -5.65
C PHE A 392 4.64 -4.25 -6.54
N GLU A 393 5.42 -5.22 -7.02
CA GLU A 393 6.53 -4.96 -7.92
C GLU A 393 6.17 -5.34 -9.35
N SER A 394 6.19 -4.35 -10.24
CA SER A 394 6.01 -4.50 -11.67
C SER A 394 7.36 -4.49 -12.37
N ALA A 395 7.61 -5.43 -13.27
CA ALA A 395 8.89 -5.58 -13.96
C ALA A 395 9.30 -4.35 -14.82
N ASP A 396 8.32 -3.55 -15.27
CA ASP A 396 8.52 -2.42 -16.15
C ASP A 396 8.35 -1.06 -15.49
N ARG A 397 7.67 -1.00 -14.33
CA ARG A 397 7.36 0.26 -13.62
C ARG A 397 7.96 0.31 -12.20
N GLY A 398 8.63 -0.77 -11.78
CA GLY A 398 9.12 -0.89 -10.42
C GLY A 398 8.00 -1.10 -9.40
N ARG A 399 8.22 -0.63 -8.18
CA ARG A 399 7.28 -0.76 -7.06
C ARG A 399 6.14 0.24 -7.18
N LEU A 400 4.90 -0.24 -7.06
CA LEU A 400 3.68 0.55 -7.20
C LEU A 400 2.74 0.30 -6.00
N PRO A 401 2.00 1.32 -5.52
CA PRO A 401 1.00 1.11 -4.49
C PRO A 401 -0.15 0.25 -5.02
N ALA A 402 -0.76 -0.53 -4.14
CA ALA A 402 -1.89 -1.37 -4.51
C ALA A 402 -3.08 -0.51 -4.98
N ALA A 403 -3.42 0.52 -4.23
CA ALA A 403 -4.46 1.46 -4.61
C ALA A 403 -3.84 2.70 -5.25
N MET A 404 -3.45 2.58 -6.51
CA MET A 404 -2.98 3.72 -7.31
C MET A 404 -4.09 4.76 -7.45
N THR A 405 -3.94 5.86 -6.72
CA THR A 405 -4.82 7.02 -6.88
C THR A 405 -3.93 8.22 -7.12
N ALA A 406 -3.88 8.69 -8.36
CA ALA A 406 -3.22 9.96 -8.64
C ALA A 406 -4.09 11.09 -8.08
N LEU A 407 -3.69 11.61 -6.93
CA LEU A 407 -4.36 12.74 -6.32
C LEU A 407 -3.87 14.03 -6.98
N ASN A 408 -4.48 14.40 -8.09
CA ASN A 408 -4.40 15.72 -8.70
C ASN A 408 -5.83 16.16 -8.97
N GLY A 409 -6.54 16.57 -7.93
CA GLY A 409 -7.96 16.85 -8.10
C GLY A 409 -8.48 17.90 -7.15
N SER A 410 -9.56 18.54 -7.59
CA SER A 410 -10.35 19.45 -6.79
C SER A 410 -11.33 18.66 -5.92
N VAL A 411 -11.38 18.97 -4.64
CA VAL A 411 -12.54 18.63 -3.81
C VAL A 411 -13.59 19.70 -4.08
N HIS A 412 -14.72 19.30 -4.67
CA HIS A 412 -15.82 20.20 -4.96
C HIS A 412 -16.76 20.35 -3.76
N PRO A 413 -17.41 21.53 -3.61
CA PRO A 413 -18.31 21.77 -2.49
C PRO A 413 -19.42 20.72 -2.38
N GLY A 414 -19.48 20.04 -1.23
CA GLY A 414 -20.50 19.03 -0.93
C GLY A 414 -20.26 17.65 -1.52
N GLU A 415 -19.27 17.47 -2.39
CA GLU A 415 -18.94 16.18 -3.00
C GLU A 415 -17.83 15.45 -2.24
N PRO A 416 -17.94 14.11 -2.11
CA PRO A 416 -16.88 13.34 -1.53
C PRO A 416 -15.78 13.02 -2.57
N LEU A 417 -14.53 13.28 -2.22
CA LEU A 417 -13.39 12.65 -2.86
C LEU A 417 -13.04 11.39 -2.07
N ARG A 418 -13.00 10.24 -2.72
CA ARG A 418 -12.68 8.97 -2.07
C ARG A 418 -11.28 8.52 -2.40
N LEU A 419 -10.52 8.19 -1.36
CA LEU A 419 -9.19 7.62 -1.44
C LEU A 419 -9.28 6.14 -1.05
N PRO A 420 -9.36 5.23 -2.02
CA PRO A 420 -9.33 3.82 -1.74
C PRO A 420 -7.96 3.41 -1.21
N VAL A 421 -7.92 2.44 -0.34
CA VAL A 421 -6.71 1.96 0.33
C VAL A 421 -6.75 0.45 0.51
N VAL A 422 -5.57 -0.18 0.51
CA VAL A 422 -5.38 -1.60 0.83
C VAL A 422 -4.22 -1.70 1.81
N TRP A 423 -4.50 -2.22 3.01
CA TRP A 423 -3.48 -2.44 4.04
C TRP A 423 -3.37 -3.90 4.44
N PRO A 424 -2.24 -4.33 5.01
CA PRO A 424 -2.19 -5.60 5.74
C PRO A 424 -3.20 -5.62 6.88
N ASP A 425 -3.78 -6.77 7.18
CA ASP A 425 -4.67 -6.93 8.33
C ASP A 425 -3.89 -6.80 9.65
N ILE A 426 -4.37 -5.93 10.51
CA ILE A 426 -3.79 -5.67 11.85
C ILE A 426 -4.50 -6.45 12.96
N GLY A 427 -5.49 -7.29 12.63
CA GLY A 427 -6.35 -7.95 13.60
C GLY A 427 -7.35 -6.99 14.28
N GLY A 428 -8.02 -7.50 15.32
CA GLY A 428 -9.03 -6.73 16.07
C GLY A 428 -10.30 -6.40 15.27
N ASP A 429 -11.17 -5.62 15.89
CA ASP A 429 -12.48 -5.23 15.32
C ASP A 429 -12.55 -3.74 14.97
N SER A 430 -11.48 -3.01 15.23
CA SER A 430 -11.36 -1.60 14.90
C SER A 430 -9.94 -1.22 14.50
N ALA A 431 -9.81 -0.16 13.70
CA ALA A 431 -8.54 0.35 13.22
C ALA A 431 -8.35 1.83 13.57
N VAL A 432 -7.08 2.25 13.51
CA VAL A 432 -6.66 3.64 13.62
C VAL A 432 -5.92 4.01 12.34
N ILE A 433 -6.39 5.04 11.63
CA ILE A 433 -5.62 5.70 10.57
C ILE A 433 -4.87 6.87 11.19
N ASP A 434 -3.59 6.98 10.88
CA ASP A 434 -2.75 8.09 11.30
C ASP A 434 -2.01 8.69 10.10
N ILE A 435 -2.20 10.01 9.93
CA ILE A 435 -1.47 10.81 8.96
C ILE A 435 -0.47 11.66 9.75
N PRO A 436 0.80 11.23 9.84
CA PRO A 436 1.77 11.86 10.75
C PRO A 436 2.20 13.25 10.30
N GLY A 437 1.88 13.64 9.06
CA GLY A 437 2.41 14.85 8.45
C GLY A 437 3.89 14.68 8.09
N GLY A 438 4.36 15.48 7.16
CA GLY A 438 5.74 15.46 6.70
C GLY A 438 6.20 16.89 6.33
N GLU A 439 7.42 17.06 5.87
CA GLU A 439 7.91 18.29 5.27
C GLU A 439 7.44 18.36 3.81
N ALA A 440 6.15 18.68 3.60
CA ALA A 440 5.62 18.81 2.27
C ALA A 440 6.27 20.00 1.53
N ARG A 441 6.76 19.75 0.34
CA ARG A 441 7.08 20.82 -0.62
C ARG A 441 5.81 21.11 -1.43
N GLY A 442 4.95 22.02 -0.97
CA GLY A 442 3.73 22.36 -1.69
C GLY A 442 2.60 22.87 -0.79
N PRO A 443 1.49 23.34 -1.38
CA PRO A 443 0.34 23.81 -0.64
C PRO A 443 -0.39 22.66 0.08
N GLY A 444 -0.94 22.96 1.24
CA GLY A 444 -1.96 22.18 1.89
C GLY A 444 -1.53 20.86 2.49
N ARG A 445 -1.17 20.85 3.79
CA ARG A 445 -0.84 19.60 4.51
C ARG A 445 -2.08 19.03 5.19
N VAL A 446 -2.34 17.74 4.95
CA VAL A 446 -3.32 16.97 5.71
C VAL A 446 -2.59 16.22 6.82
N VAL A 447 -2.94 16.51 8.07
CA VAL A 447 -2.40 15.86 9.27
C VAL A 447 -3.56 15.58 10.19
N ALA A 448 -3.82 14.32 10.49
CA ALA A 448 -4.97 13.91 11.31
C ALA A 448 -4.84 12.48 11.82
N ARG A 449 -5.70 12.11 12.77
CA ARG A 449 -5.90 10.73 13.20
C ARG A 449 -7.38 10.40 13.24
N LEU A 450 -7.77 9.26 12.66
CA LEU A 450 -9.09 8.66 12.80
C LEU A 450 -8.97 7.40 13.67
N THR A 451 -9.75 7.32 14.74
CA THR A 451 -9.82 6.16 15.64
C THR A 451 -11.14 5.41 15.48
N ASP A 452 -11.25 4.26 16.11
CA ASP A 452 -12.50 3.50 16.21
C ASP A 452 -13.17 3.21 14.85
N ILE A 453 -12.37 3.00 13.79
CA ILE A 453 -12.89 2.64 12.47
C ILE A 453 -13.32 1.17 12.52
N PRO A 454 -14.60 0.84 12.34
CA PRO A 454 -15.06 -0.55 12.42
C PRO A 454 -14.44 -1.42 11.33
N ILE A 455 -14.01 -2.64 11.69
CA ILE A 455 -13.57 -3.66 10.76
C ILE A 455 -14.66 -4.72 10.68
N ILE A 456 -15.14 -5.01 9.48
CA ILE A 456 -16.15 -6.04 9.22
C ILE A 456 -15.57 -7.10 8.28
N ASN A 457 -15.95 -8.36 8.49
CA ASN A 457 -15.58 -9.43 7.57
C ASN A 457 -16.48 -9.35 6.33
N ALA A 458 -15.86 -9.41 5.15
CA ALA A 458 -16.57 -9.40 3.86
C ALA A 458 -16.90 -10.82 3.39
#